data_63d6c720200a68c67c8463b7f55cb3a2
#
_entry.id   63d6c720200a68c67c8463b7f55cb3a2
#
_cell.length_a   1.000
_cell.length_b   1.000
_cell.length_c   1.000
_cell.angle_alpha   90.00
_cell.angle_beta   90.00
_cell.angle_gamma   90.00
#
_symmetry.space_group_name_H-M   'P 1'
#
loop_
_entity.id
_entity.type
_entity.pdbx_description
1 polymer ?
#
loop_
_entity_poly.entity_id
_entity_poly.type
_entity_poly.pdbx_seq_one_letter_code
_entity_poly.pdbx_strand_id
1 'polypeptide(L)'
;MTQKLYYEQPTLKEWTTSIVDIQEIDGLYHIKLEDSAFYPESGGQPSDSGTIDGIELIECIDHDTEVIHVLKEKPNSDTVKCVIDWDRRLDHMQHHSGQHLLSAAIIELYDIQTISFHLGKDTVTIDLDTPSLSSNQLIQIELAVYQKLIENNEIKTYFVKRDQLNSLNLRKLPKVNDEDIRIVEITDIDVSACCGTHVKQTGEIGLLKLMKTEKVRQSTRLHFKCGNRALEEFQKTNQIVTSINLLFNTNSDQLKDKIEQTIYELKETQKEIDRLKALIFDSISNECLVNAKNGIIFQSFTEEDMKDLQLLTKIIQNKQPSIIIFTSLKDNRLLFLNQTGSDLHCGNVLKNILSQIDGKGGGSPQQAQATFDSSSKLKEATNLLLHNLEYEIEE
;
A
#
# COMPACT_ATOMS: atom_id res chain seq x y z
N MET A 1 -22.00 -26.04 -30.64
CA MET A 1 -21.38 -24.68 -30.68
C MET A 1 -22.28 -23.76 -29.88
N THR A 2 -21.73 -23.04 -28.89
CA THR A 2 -22.51 -22.08 -28.09
C THR A 2 -22.60 -20.75 -28.83
N GLN A 3 -23.79 -20.16 -28.95
CA GLN A 3 -23.91 -18.80 -29.46
C GLN A 3 -23.37 -17.81 -28.42
N LYS A 4 -22.36 -17.02 -28.81
CA LYS A 4 -21.65 -16.11 -27.90
C LYS A 4 -22.35 -14.75 -27.83
N LEU A 5 -23.47 -14.65 -27.06
CA LEU A 5 -24.29 -13.44 -26.92
C LEU A 5 -23.52 -12.25 -26.33
N TYR A 6 -22.48 -12.49 -25.55
CA TYR A 6 -21.64 -11.42 -25.00
C TYR A 6 -20.91 -10.57 -26.06
N TYR A 7 -20.78 -11.06 -27.29
CA TYR A 7 -20.27 -10.28 -28.42
C TYR A 7 -21.34 -9.43 -29.09
N GLU A 8 -22.57 -9.98 -29.23
CA GLU A 8 -23.69 -9.35 -29.93
C GLU A 8 -24.45 -8.38 -29.01
N GLN A 9 -24.65 -8.78 -27.75
CA GLN A 9 -25.44 -8.09 -26.75
C GLN A 9 -24.67 -7.94 -25.43
N PRO A 10 -23.55 -7.18 -25.38
CA PRO A 10 -22.69 -7.08 -24.18
C PRO A 10 -23.41 -6.51 -22.95
N THR A 11 -24.53 -5.81 -23.15
CA THR A 11 -25.37 -5.22 -22.09
C THR A 11 -26.53 -6.11 -21.63
N LEU A 12 -26.62 -7.34 -22.13
CA LEU A 12 -27.65 -8.29 -21.69
C LEU A 12 -27.36 -8.75 -20.25
N LYS A 13 -28.33 -8.54 -19.36
CA LYS A 13 -28.17 -8.82 -17.92
C LYS A 13 -28.76 -10.17 -17.53
N GLU A 14 -29.83 -10.55 -18.17
CA GLU A 14 -30.55 -11.81 -17.93
C GLU A 14 -31.14 -12.37 -19.21
N TRP A 15 -31.17 -13.68 -19.32
CA TRP A 15 -31.80 -14.40 -20.44
C TRP A 15 -32.22 -15.80 -19.99
N THR A 16 -32.96 -16.48 -20.83
CA THR A 16 -33.36 -17.88 -20.65
C THR A 16 -32.84 -18.69 -21.82
N THR A 17 -32.19 -19.82 -21.53
CA THR A 17 -31.59 -20.71 -22.55
C THR A 17 -31.74 -22.15 -22.18
N SER A 18 -31.49 -23.05 -23.15
CA SER A 18 -31.53 -24.50 -22.96
C SER A 18 -30.14 -25.04 -22.60
N ILE A 19 -30.11 -26.05 -21.74
CA ILE A 19 -28.93 -26.84 -21.46
C ILE A 19 -28.73 -27.84 -22.59
N VAL A 20 -27.54 -27.86 -23.20
CA VAL A 20 -27.17 -28.79 -24.28
C VAL A 20 -26.48 -30.03 -23.72
N ASP A 21 -25.63 -29.86 -22.68
CA ASP A 21 -24.88 -30.95 -22.07
C ASP A 21 -24.58 -30.64 -20.61
N ILE A 22 -24.53 -31.66 -19.75
CA ILE A 22 -24.09 -31.57 -18.35
C ILE A 22 -23.14 -32.72 -18.07
N GLN A 23 -21.96 -32.39 -17.55
CA GLN A 23 -20.97 -33.38 -17.09
C GLN A 23 -20.61 -33.09 -15.63
N GLU A 24 -20.54 -34.13 -14.80
CA GLU A 24 -20.04 -34.03 -13.44
C GLU A 24 -18.54 -34.38 -13.41
N ILE A 25 -17.70 -33.45 -13.00
CA ILE A 25 -16.26 -33.60 -12.94
C ILE A 25 -15.79 -33.11 -11.57
N ASP A 26 -15.17 -33.94 -10.77
CA ASP A 26 -14.62 -33.62 -9.43
C ASP A 26 -15.66 -33.01 -8.48
N GLY A 27 -16.95 -33.43 -8.60
CA GLY A 27 -18.04 -32.94 -7.76
C GLY A 27 -18.58 -31.56 -8.16
N LEU A 28 -18.20 -31.05 -9.34
CA LEU A 28 -18.72 -29.85 -9.96
C LEU A 28 -19.47 -30.17 -11.25
N TYR A 29 -20.45 -29.36 -11.61
CA TYR A 29 -21.26 -29.56 -12.82
C TYR A 29 -20.76 -28.60 -13.90
N HIS A 30 -20.24 -29.17 -14.98
CA HIS A 30 -19.81 -28.50 -16.20
C HIS A 30 -20.97 -28.48 -17.19
N ILE A 31 -21.53 -27.31 -17.46
CA ILE A 31 -22.73 -27.14 -18.23
C ILE A 31 -22.45 -26.42 -19.54
N LYS A 32 -22.96 -26.96 -20.64
CA LYS A 32 -22.98 -26.29 -21.93
C LYS A 32 -24.38 -25.76 -22.20
N LEU A 33 -24.46 -24.49 -22.54
CA LEU A 33 -25.69 -23.80 -22.90
C LEU A 33 -25.78 -23.63 -24.42
N GLU A 34 -26.99 -23.53 -24.94
CA GLU A 34 -27.24 -23.26 -26.36
C GLU A 34 -26.68 -21.88 -26.74
N ASP A 35 -26.96 -20.90 -25.89
CA ASP A 35 -26.37 -19.56 -25.98
C ASP A 35 -25.88 -19.06 -24.62
N SER A 36 -24.88 -18.14 -24.61
CA SER A 36 -24.33 -17.59 -23.39
C SER A 36 -23.96 -16.12 -23.54
N ALA A 37 -24.46 -15.33 -22.60
CA ALA A 37 -24.02 -13.97 -22.40
C ALA A 37 -22.95 -13.84 -21.30
N PHE A 38 -22.58 -14.91 -20.58
CA PHE A 38 -21.43 -14.91 -19.68
C PHE A 38 -20.13 -14.87 -20.47
N TYR A 39 -19.29 -13.90 -20.17
CA TYR A 39 -17.97 -13.75 -20.79
C TYR A 39 -16.97 -14.67 -20.09
N PRO A 40 -16.30 -15.58 -20.81
CA PRO A 40 -15.21 -16.39 -20.25
C PRO A 40 -13.93 -15.55 -20.14
N GLU A 41 -12.99 -15.98 -19.30
CA GLU A 41 -11.71 -15.27 -19.18
C GLU A 41 -10.97 -15.28 -20.53
N SER A 42 -10.64 -14.10 -21.04
CA SER A 42 -9.91 -13.93 -22.29
C SER A 42 -9.34 -12.52 -22.42
N GLY A 43 -8.23 -12.36 -23.18
CA GLY A 43 -7.68 -11.07 -23.56
C GLY A 43 -7.31 -10.14 -22.42
N GLY A 44 -6.99 -10.69 -21.22
CA GLY A 44 -6.66 -9.91 -20.02
C GLY A 44 -7.88 -9.42 -19.24
N GLN A 45 -9.09 -9.78 -19.68
CA GLN A 45 -10.34 -9.55 -18.94
C GLN A 45 -10.75 -10.85 -18.24
N PRO A 46 -10.99 -10.83 -16.91
CA PRO A 46 -11.49 -11.98 -16.16
C PRO A 46 -12.91 -12.37 -16.58
N SER A 47 -13.28 -13.62 -16.28
CA SER A 47 -14.65 -14.11 -16.50
C SER A 47 -15.69 -13.35 -15.70
N ASP A 48 -16.91 -13.38 -16.19
CA ASP A 48 -18.06 -12.92 -15.43
C ASP A 48 -18.39 -13.84 -14.26
N SER A 49 -19.13 -13.30 -13.32
CA SER A 49 -19.86 -14.00 -12.29
C SER A 49 -21.38 -13.81 -12.48
N GLY A 50 -22.16 -14.62 -11.79
CA GLY A 50 -23.62 -14.55 -11.86
C GLY A 50 -24.27 -15.83 -11.39
N THR A 51 -25.49 -16.11 -11.88
CA THR A 51 -26.23 -17.32 -11.51
C THR A 51 -26.88 -17.97 -12.71
N ILE A 52 -26.99 -19.30 -12.67
CA ILE A 52 -27.79 -20.12 -13.60
C ILE A 52 -28.85 -20.85 -12.78
N ASP A 53 -30.10 -20.51 -13.00
CA ASP A 53 -31.27 -21.01 -12.23
C ASP A 53 -31.13 -20.75 -10.71
N GLY A 54 -30.52 -19.61 -10.34
CA GLY A 54 -30.22 -19.23 -8.95
C GLY A 54 -28.97 -19.87 -8.36
N ILE A 55 -28.32 -20.81 -9.06
CA ILE A 55 -27.07 -21.46 -8.65
C ILE A 55 -25.89 -20.58 -9.06
N GLU A 56 -24.96 -20.33 -8.14
CA GLU A 56 -23.78 -19.49 -8.38
C GLU A 56 -22.88 -20.07 -9.47
N LEU A 57 -22.52 -19.25 -10.46
CA LEU A 57 -21.51 -19.55 -11.47
C LEU A 57 -20.11 -19.39 -10.85
N ILE A 58 -19.38 -20.51 -10.71
CA ILE A 58 -18.02 -20.54 -10.17
C ILE A 58 -17.02 -20.03 -11.20
N GLU A 59 -17.13 -20.53 -12.42
CA GLU A 59 -16.20 -20.25 -13.50
C GLU A 59 -16.90 -20.36 -14.87
N CYS A 60 -16.44 -19.55 -15.82
CA CYS A 60 -16.85 -19.60 -17.21
C CYS A 60 -15.61 -19.79 -18.08
N ILE A 61 -15.54 -20.91 -18.80
CA ILE A 61 -14.35 -21.36 -19.53
C ILE A 61 -14.63 -21.32 -21.03
N ASP A 62 -13.74 -20.69 -21.82
CA ASP A 62 -13.77 -20.76 -23.28
C ASP A 62 -13.07 -22.06 -23.74
N HIS A 63 -13.83 -22.89 -24.43
CA HIS A 63 -13.32 -24.15 -24.99
C HIS A 63 -13.61 -24.18 -26.50
N ASP A 64 -12.75 -23.51 -27.26
CA ASP A 64 -12.83 -23.36 -28.73
C ASP A 64 -14.18 -22.75 -29.19
N THR A 65 -15.10 -23.59 -29.61
CA THR A 65 -16.45 -23.18 -30.11
C THR A 65 -17.52 -23.24 -29.04
N GLU A 66 -17.20 -23.62 -27.81
CA GLU A 66 -18.13 -23.86 -26.71
C GLU A 66 -17.75 -23.02 -25.50
N VAL A 67 -18.74 -22.63 -24.70
CA VAL A 67 -18.57 -22.00 -23.41
C VAL A 67 -19.06 -22.95 -22.34
N ILE A 68 -18.17 -23.30 -21.41
CA ILE A 68 -18.46 -24.20 -20.29
C ILE A 68 -18.71 -23.38 -19.03
N HIS A 69 -19.84 -23.65 -18.38
CA HIS A 69 -20.23 -22.98 -17.14
C HIS A 69 -20.09 -23.96 -15.98
N VAL A 70 -19.30 -23.63 -14.95
CA VAL A 70 -19.03 -24.51 -13.80
C VAL A 70 -19.90 -24.09 -12.62
N LEU A 71 -20.71 -25.03 -12.11
CA LEU A 71 -21.61 -24.84 -10.98
C LEU A 71 -21.32 -25.85 -9.85
N LYS A 72 -21.70 -25.50 -8.61
CA LYS A 72 -21.64 -26.43 -7.46
C LYS A 72 -22.78 -27.44 -7.44
N GLU A 73 -23.93 -27.09 -8.00
CA GLU A 73 -25.14 -27.88 -7.97
C GLU A 73 -25.68 -28.05 -9.39
N LYS A 74 -26.38 -29.16 -9.61
CA LYS A 74 -27.06 -29.44 -10.91
C LYS A 74 -28.35 -28.63 -11.00
N PRO A 75 -28.59 -27.89 -12.09
CA PRO A 75 -29.90 -27.29 -12.35
C PRO A 75 -31.03 -28.33 -12.41
N ASN A 76 -32.22 -27.94 -11.97
CA ASN A 76 -33.36 -28.82 -11.90
C ASN A 76 -34.16 -28.88 -13.19
N SER A 77 -33.87 -28.03 -14.18
CA SER A 77 -34.57 -27.87 -15.44
C SER A 77 -33.60 -27.87 -16.62
N ASP A 78 -34.04 -28.39 -17.77
CA ASP A 78 -33.29 -28.30 -19.02
C ASP A 78 -33.35 -26.89 -19.63
N THR A 79 -34.28 -26.04 -19.20
CA THR A 79 -34.37 -24.64 -19.55
C THR A 79 -34.08 -23.82 -18.30
N VAL A 80 -33.07 -22.98 -18.36
CA VAL A 80 -32.53 -22.25 -17.19
C VAL A 80 -32.55 -20.75 -17.40
N LYS A 81 -32.81 -20.01 -16.31
CA LYS A 81 -32.66 -18.56 -16.27
C LYS A 81 -31.23 -18.22 -15.85
N CYS A 82 -30.55 -17.46 -16.69
CA CYS A 82 -29.21 -16.96 -16.44
C CYS A 82 -29.25 -15.47 -16.03
N VAL A 83 -28.48 -15.08 -15.04
CA VAL A 83 -28.38 -13.68 -14.55
C VAL A 83 -26.90 -13.35 -14.33
N ILE A 84 -26.43 -12.29 -14.99
CA ILE A 84 -25.04 -11.79 -14.85
C ILE A 84 -24.94 -10.89 -13.62
N ASP A 85 -23.84 -10.97 -12.88
CA ASP A 85 -23.40 -9.94 -11.94
C ASP A 85 -23.07 -8.68 -12.76
N TRP A 86 -24.06 -7.79 -12.86
CA TRP A 86 -23.98 -6.63 -13.73
C TRP A 86 -22.93 -5.61 -13.25
N ASP A 87 -22.74 -5.46 -11.95
CA ASP A 87 -21.77 -4.50 -11.40
C ASP A 87 -20.36 -4.92 -11.80
N ARG A 88 -20.04 -6.21 -11.71
CA ARG A 88 -18.77 -6.77 -12.17
C ARG A 88 -18.61 -6.65 -13.69
N ARG A 89 -19.63 -6.99 -14.46
CA ARG A 89 -19.61 -6.88 -15.92
C ARG A 89 -19.37 -5.43 -16.37
N LEU A 90 -20.12 -4.48 -15.83
CA LEU A 90 -19.99 -3.07 -16.17
C LEU A 90 -18.59 -2.54 -15.81
N ASP A 91 -18.10 -2.89 -14.65
CA ASP A 91 -16.74 -2.57 -14.20
C ASP A 91 -15.67 -3.07 -15.19
N HIS A 92 -15.78 -4.32 -15.65
CA HIS A 92 -14.87 -4.87 -16.65
C HIS A 92 -14.99 -4.14 -17.99
N MET A 93 -16.20 -3.86 -18.46
CA MET A 93 -16.44 -3.13 -19.70
C MET A 93 -15.85 -1.71 -19.65
N GLN A 94 -16.05 -1.01 -18.53
CA GLN A 94 -15.51 0.35 -18.32
C GLN A 94 -13.98 0.36 -18.33
N HIS A 95 -13.36 -0.57 -17.61
CA HIS A 95 -11.89 -0.66 -17.55
C HIS A 95 -11.28 -1.12 -18.88
N HIS A 96 -11.92 -2.06 -19.58
CA HIS A 96 -11.40 -2.54 -20.85
C HIS A 96 -11.50 -1.44 -21.93
N SER A 97 -12.64 -0.77 -22.02
CA SER A 97 -12.80 0.37 -22.95
C SER A 97 -11.90 1.55 -22.55
N GLY A 98 -11.78 1.80 -21.25
CA GLY A 98 -10.85 2.81 -20.71
C GLY A 98 -9.39 2.51 -21.04
N GLN A 99 -8.98 1.24 -21.05
CA GLN A 99 -7.64 0.84 -21.48
C GLN A 99 -7.39 1.17 -22.96
N HIS A 100 -8.37 0.88 -23.84
CA HIS A 100 -8.26 1.21 -25.25
C HIS A 100 -8.10 2.71 -25.46
N LEU A 101 -8.96 3.50 -24.81
CA LEU A 101 -8.93 4.97 -24.89
C LEU A 101 -7.62 5.54 -24.33
N LEU A 102 -7.15 5.04 -23.19
CA LEU A 102 -5.89 5.44 -22.56
C LEU A 102 -4.68 5.13 -23.45
N SER A 103 -4.64 3.92 -24.03
CA SER A 103 -3.57 3.53 -24.94
C SER A 103 -3.53 4.38 -26.21
N ALA A 104 -4.69 4.70 -26.78
CA ALA A 104 -4.79 5.58 -27.94
C ALA A 104 -4.29 6.99 -27.62
N ALA A 105 -4.70 7.57 -26.49
CA ALA A 105 -4.25 8.89 -26.07
C ALA A 105 -2.74 8.97 -25.82
N ILE A 106 -2.16 7.92 -25.22
CA ILE A 106 -0.70 7.84 -24.97
C ILE A 106 0.09 7.77 -26.28
N ILE A 107 -0.38 6.97 -27.24
CA ILE A 107 0.26 6.88 -28.57
C ILE A 107 0.15 8.22 -29.31
N GLU A 108 -1.02 8.83 -29.33
CA GLU A 108 -1.25 10.12 -30.00
C GLU A 108 -0.34 11.22 -29.45
N LEU A 109 -0.16 11.29 -28.13
CA LEU A 109 0.63 12.34 -27.49
C LEU A 109 2.14 12.09 -27.53
N TYR A 110 2.58 10.83 -27.43
CA TYR A 110 3.97 10.51 -27.13
C TYR A 110 4.55 9.36 -27.95
N ASP A 111 3.79 8.74 -28.85
CA ASP A 111 4.18 7.55 -29.63
C ASP A 111 4.66 6.38 -28.77
N ILE A 112 4.12 6.25 -27.54
CA ILE A 112 4.46 5.18 -26.60
C ILE A 112 3.47 4.03 -26.73
N GLN A 113 3.98 2.82 -27.00
CA GLN A 113 3.16 1.62 -27.19
C GLN A 113 2.76 0.96 -25.86
N THR A 114 1.54 0.41 -25.82
CA THR A 114 1.11 -0.48 -24.74
C THR A 114 1.60 -1.89 -25.01
N ILE A 115 2.40 -2.44 -24.08
CA ILE A 115 2.99 -3.80 -24.18
C ILE A 115 1.99 -4.83 -23.69
N SER A 116 1.35 -4.58 -22.53
CA SER A 116 0.43 -5.50 -21.86
C SER A 116 -0.70 -4.76 -21.16
N PHE A 117 -1.77 -5.48 -20.89
CA PHE A 117 -2.92 -5.05 -20.09
C PHE A 117 -3.26 -6.13 -19.06
N HIS A 118 -3.57 -5.72 -17.85
CA HIS A 118 -4.06 -6.60 -16.79
C HIS A 118 -5.23 -5.93 -16.06
N LEU A 119 -6.36 -6.64 -16.01
CA LEU A 119 -7.57 -6.23 -15.31
C LEU A 119 -7.79 -7.16 -14.12
N GLY A 120 -7.28 -6.77 -12.95
CA GLY A 120 -7.46 -7.51 -11.71
C GLY A 120 -8.58 -6.92 -10.84
N LYS A 121 -8.92 -7.65 -9.78
CA LYS A 121 -9.95 -7.22 -8.82
C LYS A 121 -9.61 -5.88 -8.15
N ASP A 122 -8.37 -5.71 -7.72
CA ASP A 122 -7.94 -4.53 -6.96
C ASP A 122 -7.11 -3.56 -7.81
N THR A 123 -6.42 -4.08 -8.83
CA THR A 123 -5.49 -3.30 -9.65
C THR A 123 -5.76 -3.48 -11.13
N VAL A 124 -5.79 -2.38 -11.86
CA VAL A 124 -5.87 -2.36 -13.32
C VAL A 124 -4.65 -1.64 -13.85
N THR A 125 -3.92 -2.29 -14.76
CA THR A 125 -2.63 -1.77 -15.22
C THR A 125 -2.42 -1.94 -16.71
N ILE A 126 -1.65 -1.02 -17.28
CA ILE A 126 -0.99 -1.20 -18.58
C ILE A 126 0.51 -1.07 -18.42
N ASP A 127 1.26 -1.87 -19.15
CA ASP A 127 2.70 -1.71 -19.26
C ASP A 127 3.04 -0.94 -20.55
N LEU A 128 3.81 0.11 -20.42
CA LEU A 128 4.17 1.03 -21.49
C LEU A 128 5.62 0.87 -21.89
N ASP A 129 5.90 0.93 -23.20
CA ASP A 129 7.27 0.82 -23.75
C ASP A 129 8.04 2.15 -23.56
N THR A 130 8.25 2.49 -22.30
CA THR A 130 9.02 3.68 -21.88
C THR A 130 9.61 3.45 -20.49
N PRO A 131 10.82 3.95 -20.21
CA PRO A 131 11.45 3.76 -18.90
C PRO A 131 10.79 4.58 -17.79
N SER A 132 10.09 5.67 -18.10
CA SER A 132 9.40 6.54 -17.13
C SER A 132 8.43 7.49 -17.81
N LEU A 133 7.49 8.02 -17.02
CA LEU A 133 6.63 9.15 -17.37
C LEU A 133 6.80 10.24 -16.31
N SER A 134 6.92 11.48 -16.75
CA SER A 134 6.94 12.65 -15.87
C SER A 134 5.54 12.98 -15.36
N SER A 135 5.45 13.71 -14.24
CA SER A 135 4.16 14.17 -13.69
C SER A 135 3.38 15.02 -14.70
N ASN A 136 4.07 15.84 -15.50
CA ASN A 136 3.41 16.64 -16.53
C ASN A 136 2.83 15.78 -17.66
N GLN A 137 3.54 14.73 -18.10
CA GLN A 137 3.01 13.77 -19.08
C GLN A 137 1.76 13.06 -18.56
N LEU A 138 1.76 12.62 -17.30
CA LEU A 138 0.58 11.99 -16.68
C LEU A 138 -0.62 12.94 -16.66
N ILE A 139 -0.43 14.22 -16.33
CA ILE A 139 -1.50 15.23 -16.36
C ILE A 139 -2.02 15.41 -17.79
N GLN A 140 -1.15 15.53 -18.80
CA GLN A 140 -1.57 15.70 -20.18
C GLN A 140 -2.31 14.48 -20.74
N ILE A 141 -1.86 13.26 -20.40
CA ILE A 141 -2.56 12.01 -20.76
C ILE A 141 -3.97 12.01 -20.17
N GLU A 142 -4.09 12.33 -18.89
CA GLU A 142 -5.39 12.33 -18.19
C GLU A 142 -6.35 13.36 -18.79
N LEU A 143 -5.86 14.55 -19.12
CA LEU A 143 -6.64 15.59 -19.79
C LEU A 143 -7.09 15.16 -21.20
N ALA A 144 -6.21 14.56 -21.99
CA ALA A 144 -6.54 14.07 -23.33
C ALA A 144 -7.60 12.95 -23.28
N VAL A 145 -7.46 12.02 -22.32
CA VAL A 145 -8.47 10.98 -22.08
C VAL A 145 -9.80 11.60 -21.68
N TYR A 146 -9.78 12.58 -20.78
CA TYR A 146 -11.01 13.28 -20.34
C TYR A 146 -11.74 13.94 -21.51
N GLN A 147 -11.03 14.60 -22.42
CA GLN A 147 -11.63 15.18 -23.63
C GLN A 147 -12.34 14.12 -24.49
N LYS A 148 -11.68 12.99 -24.74
CA LYS A 148 -12.25 11.88 -25.50
C LYS A 148 -13.45 11.20 -24.78
N LEU A 149 -13.51 11.23 -23.45
CA LEU A 149 -14.66 10.76 -22.69
C LEU A 149 -15.89 11.65 -22.90
N ILE A 150 -15.73 12.96 -22.87
CA ILE A 150 -16.84 13.91 -23.03
C ILE A 150 -17.33 14.05 -24.48
N GLU A 151 -16.49 13.74 -25.47
CA GLU A 151 -16.90 13.65 -26.88
C GLU A 151 -17.94 12.57 -27.11
N ASN A 152 -17.99 11.58 -26.23
CA ASN A 152 -18.98 10.49 -26.21
C ASN A 152 -19.05 9.72 -27.52
N ASN A 153 -17.90 9.38 -28.09
CA ASN A 153 -17.77 8.65 -29.35
C ASN A 153 -18.29 7.22 -29.24
N GLU A 154 -18.87 6.73 -30.32
CA GLU A 154 -19.40 5.36 -30.40
C GLU A 154 -18.27 4.32 -30.38
N ILE A 155 -18.49 3.22 -29.67
CA ILE A 155 -17.62 2.04 -29.62
C ILE A 155 -18.31 0.91 -30.36
N LYS A 156 -17.83 0.57 -31.56
CA LYS A 156 -18.34 -0.45 -32.45
C LYS A 156 -17.58 -1.75 -32.30
N THR A 157 -18.27 -2.85 -32.43
CA THR A 157 -17.66 -4.18 -32.52
C THR A 157 -18.16 -4.93 -33.74
N TYR A 158 -17.23 -5.46 -34.53
CA TYR A 158 -17.56 -6.21 -35.75
C TYR A 158 -16.48 -7.24 -36.06
N PHE A 159 -16.79 -8.18 -36.94
CA PHE A 159 -15.83 -9.17 -37.42
C PHE A 159 -15.36 -8.82 -38.83
N VAL A 160 -14.09 -9.07 -39.09
CA VAL A 160 -13.47 -8.92 -40.42
C VAL A 160 -12.67 -10.16 -40.75
N LYS A 161 -12.56 -10.47 -42.05
CA LYS A 161 -11.63 -11.51 -42.49
C LYS A 161 -10.18 -11.06 -42.35
N ARG A 162 -9.27 -11.99 -42.09
CA ARG A 162 -7.85 -11.70 -41.88
C ARG A 162 -7.20 -10.91 -43.00
N ASP A 163 -7.58 -11.19 -44.24
CA ASP A 163 -7.09 -10.48 -45.43
C ASP A 163 -7.51 -8.99 -45.47
N GLN A 164 -8.60 -8.63 -44.78
CA GLN A 164 -9.11 -7.26 -44.69
C GLN A 164 -8.38 -6.41 -43.64
N LEU A 165 -7.60 -7.02 -42.73
CA LEU A 165 -6.89 -6.28 -41.66
C LEU A 165 -5.99 -5.18 -42.17
N ASN A 166 -5.36 -5.40 -43.34
CA ASN A 166 -4.44 -4.40 -43.95
C ASN A 166 -5.16 -3.12 -44.42
N SER A 167 -6.48 -3.15 -44.57
CA SER A 167 -7.29 -1.99 -44.89
C SER A 167 -7.72 -1.14 -43.69
N LEU A 168 -7.48 -1.67 -42.48
CA LEU A 168 -7.82 -1.00 -41.22
C LEU A 168 -6.57 -0.34 -40.62
N ASN A 169 -6.76 0.83 -40.02
CA ASN A 169 -5.70 1.52 -39.30
C ASN A 169 -5.58 0.95 -37.87
N LEU A 170 -5.15 -0.33 -37.77
CA LEU A 170 -5.03 -1.01 -36.49
C LEU A 170 -3.90 -0.45 -35.66
N ARG A 171 -4.17 -0.14 -34.38
CA ARG A 171 -3.14 0.24 -33.40
C ARG A 171 -2.06 -0.85 -33.23
N LYS A 172 -2.44 -2.13 -33.30
CA LYS A 172 -1.54 -3.28 -33.20
C LYS A 172 -2.10 -4.46 -34.00
N LEU A 173 -1.25 -5.14 -34.74
CA LEU A 173 -1.64 -6.36 -35.46
C LEU A 173 -1.93 -7.51 -34.46
N PRO A 174 -3.01 -8.27 -34.66
CA PRO A 174 -3.34 -9.42 -33.81
C PRO A 174 -2.31 -10.54 -33.94
N LYS A 175 -2.00 -11.17 -32.81
CA LYS A 175 -1.09 -12.31 -32.78
C LYS A 175 -1.77 -13.66 -33.03
N VAL A 176 -3.12 -13.71 -33.06
CA VAL A 176 -3.93 -14.90 -33.30
C VAL A 176 -3.98 -15.24 -34.78
N ASN A 177 -4.16 -16.54 -35.11
CA ASN A 177 -4.20 -17.03 -36.48
C ASN A 177 -5.62 -17.33 -36.99
N ASP A 178 -6.65 -16.83 -36.30
CA ASP A 178 -8.05 -17.04 -36.67
C ASP A 178 -8.38 -16.40 -38.03
N GLU A 179 -9.31 -16.98 -38.75
CA GLU A 179 -9.79 -16.48 -40.05
C GLU A 179 -10.67 -15.24 -39.86
N ASP A 180 -11.54 -15.26 -38.85
CA ASP A 180 -12.42 -14.17 -38.46
C ASP A 180 -11.85 -13.44 -37.23
N ILE A 181 -11.52 -12.18 -37.40
CA ILE A 181 -10.91 -11.36 -36.34
C ILE A 181 -11.95 -10.36 -35.86
N ARG A 182 -12.23 -10.37 -34.53
CA ARG A 182 -13.09 -9.37 -33.91
C ARG A 182 -12.34 -8.06 -33.72
N ILE A 183 -12.95 -6.99 -34.21
CA ILE A 183 -12.44 -5.61 -34.10
C ILE A 183 -13.30 -4.85 -33.11
N VAL A 184 -12.63 -4.02 -32.32
CA VAL A 184 -13.21 -2.98 -31.48
C VAL A 184 -12.72 -1.65 -32.00
N GLU A 185 -13.63 -0.78 -32.40
CA GLU A 185 -13.36 0.53 -32.96
C GLU A 185 -13.99 1.60 -32.07
N ILE A 186 -13.17 2.49 -31.54
CA ILE A 186 -13.63 3.75 -30.95
C ILE A 186 -13.58 4.76 -32.10
N THR A 187 -14.72 5.22 -32.57
CA THR A 187 -14.84 6.06 -33.75
C THR A 187 -13.88 7.23 -33.68
N ASP A 188 -13.05 7.41 -34.72
CA ASP A 188 -12.03 8.45 -34.88
C ASP A 188 -10.88 8.43 -33.85
N ILE A 189 -10.80 7.40 -32.97
CA ILE A 189 -9.81 7.36 -31.88
C ILE A 189 -8.95 6.10 -31.92
N ASP A 190 -9.52 4.90 -31.97
CA ASP A 190 -8.78 3.62 -31.86
C ASP A 190 -9.43 2.52 -32.69
N VAL A 191 -8.63 1.69 -33.32
CA VAL A 191 -9.06 0.47 -33.98
C VAL A 191 -8.15 -0.65 -33.51
N SER A 192 -8.71 -1.67 -32.84
CA SER A 192 -7.93 -2.75 -32.24
C SER A 192 -8.61 -4.12 -32.38
N ALA A 193 -7.83 -5.17 -32.61
CA ALA A 193 -8.30 -6.54 -32.47
C ALA A 193 -8.47 -6.86 -31.00
N CYS A 194 -9.71 -7.16 -30.55
CA CYS A 194 -10.01 -7.42 -29.15
C CYS A 194 -11.22 -8.34 -29.00
N CYS A 195 -11.11 -9.32 -28.07
CA CYS A 195 -12.17 -10.26 -27.74
C CYS A 195 -12.99 -9.85 -26.50
N GLY A 196 -12.63 -8.78 -25.79
CA GLY A 196 -13.29 -8.37 -24.55
C GLY A 196 -14.67 -7.74 -24.74
N THR A 197 -15.36 -7.51 -23.64
CA THR A 197 -16.62 -6.76 -23.63
C THR A 197 -16.35 -5.26 -23.44
N HIS A 198 -17.12 -4.43 -24.11
CA HIS A 198 -16.94 -2.98 -24.13
C HIS A 198 -18.27 -2.26 -23.89
N VAL A 199 -18.19 -1.04 -23.37
CA VAL A 199 -19.32 -0.09 -23.32
C VAL A 199 -19.63 0.40 -24.74
N LYS A 200 -20.83 0.98 -24.95
CA LYS A 200 -21.28 1.42 -26.28
C LYS A 200 -20.71 2.78 -26.70
N GLN A 201 -20.38 3.60 -25.73
CA GLN A 201 -19.89 4.97 -25.97
C GLN A 201 -18.79 5.31 -24.95
N THR A 202 -17.85 6.21 -25.33
CA THR A 202 -16.74 6.59 -24.44
C THR A 202 -17.21 7.23 -23.14
N GLY A 203 -18.33 7.96 -23.14
CA GLY A 203 -18.92 8.54 -21.93
C GLY A 203 -19.37 7.52 -20.89
N GLU A 204 -19.75 6.28 -21.31
CA GLU A 204 -20.13 5.20 -20.39
C GLU A 204 -18.93 4.62 -19.61
N ILE A 205 -17.69 4.90 -20.03
CA ILE A 205 -16.47 4.58 -19.25
C ILE A 205 -16.50 5.33 -17.91
N GLY A 206 -17.15 6.50 -17.89
CA GLY A 206 -17.23 7.36 -16.73
C GLY A 206 -15.91 8.08 -16.44
N LEU A 207 -15.55 8.23 -15.17
CA LEU A 207 -14.28 8.83 -14.77
C LEU A 207 -13.12 7.86 -15.02
N LEU A 208 -12.02 8.32 -15.64
CA LEU A 208 -10.75 7.61 -15.68
C LEU A 208 -9.69 8.40 -14.91
N LYS A 209 -9.04 7.74 -13.94
CA LYS A 209 -7.98 8.33 -13.13
C LYS A 209 -6.71 7.51 -13.22
N LEU A 210 -5.60 8.20 -13.47
CA LEU A 210 -4.27 7.63 -13.34
C LEU A 210 -3.87 7.63 -11.86
N MET A 211 -3.39 6.48 -11.34
CA MET A 211 -3.13 6.31 -9.92
C MET A 211 -1.64 6.48 -9.58
N LYS A 212 -0.81 5.59 -10.08
CA LYS A 212 0.64 5.58 -9.86
C LYS A 212 1.35 4.93 -11.02
N THR A 213 2.66 5.16 -11.09
CA THR A 213 3.55 4.45 -12.00
C THR A 213 4.54 3.61 -11.22
N GLU A 214 4.90 2.45 -11.77
CA GLU A 214 5.93 1.56 -11.24
C GLU A 214 6.91 1.21 -12.36
N LYS A 215 8.20 1.16 -12.05
CA LYS A 215 9.21 0.72 -13.01
C LYS A 215 9.23 -0.81 -13.07
N VAL A 216 9.05 -1.37 -14.26
CA VAL A 216 9.08 -2.83 -14.50
C VAL A 216 10.14 -3.11 -15.56
N ARG A 217 11.36 -3.46 -15.15
CA ARG A 217 12.54 -3.66 -16.03
C ARG A 217 12.83 -2.39 -16.85
N GLN A 218 12.57 -2.41 -18.16
CA GLN A 218 12.77 -1.28 -19.08
C GLN A 218 11.46 -0.55 -19.43
N SER A 219 10.33 -1.00 -18.88
CA SER A 219 8.99 -0.46 -19.12
C SER A 219 8.45 0.24 -17.88
N THR A 220 7.40 1.01 -18.06
CA THR A 220 6.64 1.65 -16.99
C THR A 220 5.26 1.02 -16.90
N ARG A 221 4.93 0.49 -15.73
CA ARG A 221 3.58 0.06 -15.39
C ARG A 221 2.78 1.25 -14.90
N LEU A 222 1.67 1.55 -15.58
CA LEU A 222 0.73 2.60 -15.23
C LEU A 222 -0.52 1.97 -14.64
N HIS A 223 -0.84 2.33 -13.39
CA HIS A 223 -2.08 1.95 -12.71
C HIS A 223 -3.16 2.99 -13.00
N PHE A 224 -4.36 2.52 -13.30
CA PHE A 224 -5.51 3.39 -13.52
C PHE A 224 -6.79 2.77 -13.00
N LYS A 225 -7.83 3.59 -12.84
CA LYS A 225 -9.17 3.17 -12.46
C LYS A 225 -10.20 3.88 -13.35
N CYS A 226 -11.29 3.18 -13.65
CA CYS A 226 -12.44 3.71 -14.40
C CYS A 226 -13.72 3.63 -13.58
N GLY A 227 -14.74 4.37 -13.99
CA GLY A 227 -16.11 4.27 -13.49
C GLY A 227 -16.21 4.35 -11.96
N ASN A 228 -16.94 3.42 -11.38
CA ASN A 228 -17.17 3.38 -9.94
C ASN A 228 -15.89 3.24 -9.12
N ARG A 229 -14.92 2.42 -9.54
CA ARG A 229 -13.64 2.31 -8.80
C ARG A 229 -12.88 3.64 -8.76
N ALA A 230 -12.94 4.45 -9.81
CA ALA A 230 -12.33 5.78 -9.83
C ALA A 230 -13.08 6.75 -8.91
N LEU A 231 -14.41 6.69 -8.89
CA LEU A 231 -15.24 7.50 -8.00
C LEU A 231 -15.01 7.16 -6.53
N GLU A 232 -14.97 5.88 -6.17
CA GLU A 232 -14.70 5.40 -4.81
C GLU A 232 -13.32 5.86 -4.32
N GLU A 233 -12.29 5.78 -5.18
CA GLU A 233 -10.95 6.25 -4.85
C GLU A 233 -10.91 7.77 -4.61
N PHE A 234 -11.61 8.54 -5.45
CA PHE A 234 -11.76 9.97 -5.25
C PHE A 234 -12.46 10.30 -3.94
N GLN A 235 -13.57 9.62 -3.63
CA GLN A 235 -14.31 9.80 -2.38
C GLN A 235 -13.43 9.49 -1.17
N LYS A 236 -12.72 8.37 -1.19
CA LYS A 236 -11.78 7.96 -0.13
C LYS A 236 -10.68 9.00 0.09
N THR A 237 -10.06 9.45 -1.00
CA THR A 237 -9.01 10.48 -0.94
C THR A 237 -9.55 11.79 -0.37
N ASN A 238 -10.73 12.22 -0.82
CA ASN A 238 -11.37 13.43 -0.33
C ASN A 238 -11.74 13.35 1.17
N GLN A 239 -12.20 12.18 1.64
CA GLN A 239 -12.47 11.96 3.07
C GLN A 239 -11.18 12.07 3.91
N ILE A 240 -10.06 11.50 3.44
CA ILE A 240 -8.76 11.60 4.11
C ILE A 240 -8.33 13.06 4.19
N VAL A 241 -8.34 13.79 3.08
CA VAL A 241 -7.96 15.22 3.03
C VAL A 241 -8.86 16.04 3.96
N THR A 242 -10.17 15.81 3.94
CA THR A 242 -11.12 16.50 4.83
C THR A 242 -10.82 16.23 6.30
N SER A 243 -10.52 14.98 6.67
CA SER A 243 -10.16 14.63 8.05
C SER A 243 -8.87 15.31 8.51
N ILE A 244 -7.87 15.40 7.64
CA ILE A 244 -6.61 16.09 7.94
C ILE A 244 -6.84 17.62 8.06
N ASN A 245 -7.66 18.21 7.18
CA ASN A 245 -8.02 19.62 7.28
C ASN A 245 -8.67 19.95 8.64
N LEU A 246 -9.54 19.06 9.15
CA LEU A 246 -10.15 19.22 10.48
C LEU A 246 -9.11 19.13 11.59
N LEU A 247 -8.18 18.16 11.54
CA LEU A 247 -7.12 18.01 12.53
C LEU A 247 -6.21 19.23 12.61
N PHE A 248 -5.87 19.84 11.49
CA PHE A 248 -5.00 21.01 11.41
C PHE A 248 -5.75 22.35 11.43
N ASN A 249 -7.10 22.32 11.53
CA ASN A 249 -7.96 23.48 11.46
C ASN A 249 -7.61 24.41 10.28
N THR A 250 -7.59 23.83 9.07
CA THR A 250 -7.17 24.50 7.84
C THR A 250 -8.02 24.04 6.64
N ASN A 251 -7.77 24.58 5.46
CA ASN A 251 -8.36 24.14 4.19
C ASN A 251 -7.30 23.42 3.32
N SER A 252 -7.76 22.80 2.24
CA SER A 252 -6.89 21.97 1.36
C SER A 252 -5.76 22.77 0.72
N ASP A 253 -5.99 24.06 0.39
CA ASP A 253 -4.99 24.90 -0.27
C ASP A 253 -3.83 25.26 0.66
N GLN A 254 -4.12 25.40 1.95
CA GLN A 254 -3.15 25.78 2.99
C GLN A 254 -2.62 24.59 3.77
N LEU A 255 -3.12 23.36 3.50
CA LEU A 255 -2.82 22.18 4.30
C LEU A 255 -1.32 21.88 4.34
N LYS A 256 -0.65 21.93 3.21
CA LYS A 256 0.78 21.67 3.10
C LYS A 256 1.59 22.64 3.97
N ASP A 257 1.34 23.93 3.82
CA ASP A 257 2.06 24.98 4.54
C ASP A 257 1.84 24.85 6.05
N LYS A 258 0.59 24.51 6.45
CA LYS A 258 0.25 24.29 7.86
C LYS A 258 0.98 23.10 8.47
N ILE A 259 1.11 22.00 7.74
CA ILE A 259 1.87 20.82 8.16
C ILE A 259 3.36 21.17 8.30
N GLU A 260 3.94 21.83 7.29
CA GLU A 260 5.34 22.26 7.31
C GLU A 260 5.63 23.20 8.50
N GLN A 261 4.75 24.15 8.76
CA GLN A 261 4.83 25.05 9.92
C GLN A 261 4.79 24.26 11.23
N THR A 262 3.86 23.31 11.37
CA THR A 262 3.72 22.50 12.60
C THR A 262 4.96 21.66 12.85
N ILE A 263 5.53 21.06 11.80
CA ILE A 263 6.80 20.31 11.90
C ILE A 263 7.95 21.23 12.33
N TYR A 264 8.00 22.44 11.81
CA TYR A 264 9.02 23.41 12.20
C TYR A 264 8.87 23.82 13.67
N GLU A 265 7.66 24.19 14.11
CA GLU A 265 7.34 24.55 15.50
C GLU A 265 7.69 23.42 16.48
N LEU A 266 7.38 22.16 16.11
CA LEU A 266 7.75 20.99 16.92
C LEU A 266 9.28 20.87 17.10
N LYS A 267 10.04 21.08 16.03
CA LYS A 267 11.52 21.04 16.08
C LYS A 267 12.09 22.15 16.95
N GLU A 268 11.57 23.37 16.84
CA GLU A 268 12.02 24.49 17.67
C GLU A 268 11.66 24.28 19.14
N THR A 269 10.45 23.78 19.42
CA THR A 269 10.05 23.43 20.78
C THR A 269 10.97 22.36 21.39
N GLN A 270 11.33 21.33 20.60
CA GLN A 270 12.26 20.30 21.08
C GLN A 270 13.65 20.88 21.41
N LYS A 271 14.17 21.77 20.58
CA LYS A 271 15.46 22.46 20.86
C LYS A 271 15.39 23.29 22.14
N GLU A 272 14.27 23.97 22.36
CA GLU A 272 14.10 24.77 23.59
C GLU A 272 14.00 23.88 24.83
N ILE A 273 13.31 22.75 24.75
CA ILE A 273 13.26 21.73 25.81
C ILE A 273 14.68 21.25 26.12
N ASP A 274 15.49 20.91 25.10
CA ASP A 274 16.86 20.44 25.27
C ASP A 274 17.75 21.55 25.89
N ARG A 275 17.55 22.80 25.49
CA ARG A 275 18.26 23.96 26.06
C ARG A 275 17.93 24.16 27.55
N LEU A 276 16.63 24.11 27.88
CA LEU A 276 16.18 24.25 29.27
C LEU A 276 16.65 23.10 30.15
N LYS A 277 16.61 21.86 29.63
CA LYS A 277 17.18 20.68 30.30
C LYS A 277 18.67 20.86 30.58
N ALA A 278 19.44 21.38 29.61
CA ALA A 278 20.88 21.62 29.79
C ALA A 278 21.15 22.65 30.91
N LEU A 279 20.35 23.72 31.02
CA LEU A 279 20.47 24.70 32.10
C LEU A 279 20.16 24.09 33.47
N ILE A 280 19.07 23.32 33.58
CA ILE A 280 18.70 22.63 34.81
C ILE A 280 19.78 21.66 35.22
N PHE A 281 20.26 20.84 34.27
CA PHE A 281 21.32 19.85 34.54
C PHE A 281 22.69 20.46 34.85
N ASP A 282 22.95 21.68 34.38
CA ASP A 282 24.14 22.40 34.81
C ASP A 282 24.05 22.73 36.31
N SER A 283 22.90 23.20 36.81
CA SER A 283 22.64 23.41 38.23
C SER A 283 22.75 22.12 39.06
N ILE A 284 22.02 21.06 38.62
CA ILE A 284 22.05 19.75 39.28
C ILE A 284 23.47 19.18 39.29
N SER A 285 24.26 19.37 38.23
CA SER A 285 25.64 18.90 38.17
C SER A 285 26.54 19.55 39.24
N ASN A 286 26.32 20.85 39.51
CA ASN A 286 27.04 21.54 40.56
C ASN A 286 26.68 21.01 41.96
N GLU A 287 25.39 20.75 42.21
CA GLU A 287 24.93 20.12 43.45
C GLU A 287 25.52 18.72 43.63
N CYS A 288 25.49 17.90 42.57
CA CYS A 288 26.10 16.56 42.57
C CYS A 288 27.60 16.61 42.90
N LEU A 289 28.34 17.58 42.35
CA LEU A 289 29.76 17.76 42.61
C LEU A 289 30.04 18.20 44.05
N VAL A 290 29.21 19.11 44.60
CA VAL A 290 29.34 19.55 46.01
C VAL A 290 29.06 18.41 46.99
N ASN A 291 28.06 17.55 46.67
CA ASN A 291 27.65 16.43 47.51
C ASN A 291 28.49 15.15 47.26
N ALA A 292 29.52 15.20 46.42
CA ALA A 292 30.41 14.07 46.16
C ALA A 292 31.15 13.65 47.42
N LYS A 293 31.12 12.37 47.77
CA LYS A 293 31.88 11.78 48.91
C LYS A 293 32.96 10.86 48.35
N ASN A 294 34.19 11.03 48.80
CA ASN A 294 35.35 10.24 48.36
C ASN A 294 35.51 10.15 46.82
N GLY A 295 35.12 11.23 46.09
CA GLY A 295 35.16 11.22 44.60
C GLY A 295 34.07 10.46 43.92
N ILE A 296 33.07 9.99 44.66
CA ILE A 296 31.88 9.28 44.14
C ILE A 296 30.66 10.20 44.24
N ILE A 297 29.93 10.29 43.13
CA ILE A 297 28.66 11.00 43.02
C ILE A 297 27.55 9.95 42.95
N PHE A 298 26.65 9.94 43.93
CA PHE A 298 25.46 9.14 43.93
C PHE A 298 24.21 10.02 43.97
N GLN A 299 23.24 9.74 43.04
CA GLN A 299 21.97 10.43 43.06
C GLN A 299 20.86 9.51 42.47
N SER A 300 19.70 9.52 43.12
CA SER A 300 18.50 8.84 42.66
C SER A 300 17.53 9.86 42.06
N PHE A 301 17.01 9.57 40.88
CA PHE A 301 16.10 10.45 40.11
C PHE A 301 14.74 9.78 39.93
N THR A 302 13.66 10.53 40.14
CA THR A 302 12.29 10.04 40.07
C THR A 302 11.65 10.25 38.71
N GLU A 303 11.94 11.38 38.06
CA GLU A 303 11.29 11.82 36.81
C GLU A 303 12.19 11.72 35.59
N GLU A 304 13.50 11.73 35.78
CA GLU A 304 14.50 11.68 34.74
C GLU A 304 14.64 10.26 34.17
N ASP A 305 14.60 10.17 32.84
CA ASP A 305 14.88 8.93 32.14
C ASP A 305 16.37 8.68 31.93
N MET A 306 16.72 7.52 31.39
CA MET A 306 18.12 7.15 31.16
C MET A 306 18.84 8.10 30.19
N LYS A 307 18.12 8.72 29.23
CA LYS A 307 18.73 9.69 28.30
C LYS A 307 19.10 11.00 29.03
N ASP A 308 18.22 11.44 29.94
CA ASP A 308 18.43 12.58 30.76
C ASP A 308 19.66 12.38 31.68
N LEU A 309 19.77 11.20 32.30
CA LEU A 309 20.92 10.86 33.15
C LEU A 309 22.23 10.79 32.37
N GLN A 310 22.20 10.27 31.14
CA GLN A 310 23.36 10.27 30.26
C GLN A 310 23.79 11.70 29.85
N LEU A 311 22.85 12.61 29.66
CA LEU A 311 23.15 14.03 29.42
C LEU A 311 23.78 14.65 30.64
N LEU A 312 23.21 14.45 31.83
CA LEU A 312 23.75 14.97 33.09
C LEU A 312 25.17 14.46 33.37
N THR A 313 25.42 13.15 33.13
CA THR A 313 26.79 12.60 33.31
C THR A 313 27.80 13.28 32.39
N LYS A 314 27.46 13.58 31.12
CA LYS A 314 28.36 14.33 30.21
C LYS A 314 28.67 15.73 30.72
N ILE A 315 27.69 16.43 31.31
CA ILE A 315 27.90 17.76 31.90
C ILE A 315 28.85 17.67 33.08
N ILE A 316 28.67 16.71 33.99
CA ILE A 316 29.56 16.49 35.13
C ILE A 316 30.98 16.16 34.67
N GLN A 317 31.11 15.25 33.70
CA GLN A 317 32.40 14.82 33.14
C GLN A 317 33.24 15.98 32.59
N ASN A 318 32.57 16.93 31.94
CA ASN A 318 33.25 18.14 31.43
C ASN A 318 33.73 19.08 32.54
N LYS A 319 33.18 18.97 33.76
CA LYS A 319 33.57 19.79 34.91
C LYS A 319 34.64 19.11 35.75
N GLN A 320 34.46 17.84 36.11
CA GLN A 320 35.37 17.09 36.96
C GLN A 320 35.29 15.58 36.72
N PRO A 321 36.41 14.88 36.49
CA PRO A 321 36.44 13.42 36.45
C PRO A 321 35.94 12.82 37.78
N SER A 322 34.90 11.96 37.72
CA SER A 322 34.27 11.42 38.91
C SER A 322 33.81 9.98 38.68
N ILE A 323 33.59 9.25 39.75
CA ILE A 323 32.80 8.02 39.72
C ILE A 323 31.34 8.45 39.90
N ILE A 324 30.47 8.08 38.97
CA ILE A 324 29.04 8.48 38.95
C ILE A 324 28.15 7.26 39.03
N ILE A 325 27.23 7.26 39.98
CA ILE A 325 26.20 6.26 40.15
C ILE A 325 24.86 6.97 40.15
N PHE A 326 24.11 6.82 39.06
CA PHE A 326 22.78 7.39 38.93
C PHE A 326 21.73 6.30 38.79
N THR A 327 20.58 6.49 39.44
CA THR A 327 19.42 5.62 39.26
C THR A 327 18.23 6.42 38.72
N SER A 328 17.54 5.87 37.73
CA SER A 328 16.25 6.33 37.27
C SER A 328 15.16 5.41 37.87
N LEU A 329 14.35 5.96 38.76
CA LEU A 329 13.20 5.24 39.30
C LEU A 329 12.10 5.11 38.26
N LYS A 330 12.00 6.05 37.33
CA LYS A 330 11.10 6.03 36.20
C LYS A 330 11.31 4.81 35.30
N ASP A 331 12.56 4.50 35.01
CA ASP A 331 12.94 3.41 34.09
C ASP A 331 13.35 2.12 34.85
N ASN A 332 13.44 2.14 36.19
CA ASN A 332 14.07 1.10 37.02
C ASN A 332 15.49 0.74 36.52
N ARG A 333 16.30 1.74 36.26
CA ARG A 333 17.63 1.56 35.67
C ARG A 333 18.72 2.22 36.51
N LEU A 334 19.90 1.58 36.48
CA LEU A 334 21.13 2.06 37.10
C LEU A 334 22.14 2.37 36.00
N LEU A 335 22.81 3.52 36.18
CA LEU A 335 23.94 3.98 35.37
C LEU A 335 25.17 4.13 36.28
N PHE A 336 26.27 3.46 35.92
CA PHE A 336 27.51 3.47 36.66
C PHE A 336 28.66 3.82 35.73
N LEU A 337 29.40 4.90 36.07
CA LEU A 337 30.53 5.38 35.29
C LEU A 337 31.77 5.57 36.19
N ASN A 338 32.96 5.28 35.63
CA ASN A 338 34.24 5.61 36.20
C ASN A 338 35.07 6.37 35.16
N GLN A 339 35.38 7.64 35.49
CA GLN A 339 36.18 8.48 34.62
C GLN A 339 37.41 9.06 35.33
N THR A 340 37.74 8.55 36.52
CA THR A 340 38.88 8.98 37.31
C THR A 340 40.21 8.43 36.80
N GLY A 341 40.17 7.47 35.85
CA GLY A 341 41.36 6.75 35.39
C GLY A 341 41.86 5.69 36.36
N SER A 342 41.11 5.42 37.46
CA SER A 342 41.40 4.31 38.39
C SER A 342 41.12 2.94 37.77
N ASP A 343 41.72 1.89 38.35
CA ASP A 343 41.56 0.49 37.90
C ASP A 343 40.14 -0.09 38.16
N LEU A 344 39.19 0.72 38.63
CA LEU A 344 37.81 0.30 38.88
C LEU A 344 37.08 -0.04 37.57
N HIS A 345 36.76 -1.31 37.37
CA HIS A 345 36.13 -1.81 36.17
C HIS A 345 34.59 -1.90 36.36
N CYS A 346 33.86 -0.90 35.88
CA CYS A 346 32.39 -0.80 36.05
C CYS A 346 31.61 -2.06 35.61
N GLY A 347 31.96 -2.60 34.45
CA GLY A 347 31.29 -3.80 33.91
C GLY A 347 31.45 -5.04 34.80
N ASN A 348 32.64 -5.27 35.39
CA ASN A 348 32.92 -6.41 36.27
C ASN A 348 32.17 -6.26 37.60
N VAL A 349 32.23 -5.07 38.20
CA VAL A 349 31.51 -4.79 39.45
C VAL A 349 30.02 -4.99 39.26
N LEU A 350 29.44 -4.43 38.20
CA LEU A 350 28.02 -4.59 37.93
C LEU A 350 27.61 -6.05 37.62
N LYS A 351 28.47 -6.80 36.94
CA LYS A 351 28.24 -8.25 36.66
C LYS A 351 28.22 -9.05 37.97
N ASN A 352 29.06 -8.74 38.94
CA ASN A 352 29.04 -9.41 40.23
C ASN A 352 27.75 -9.12 41.03
N ILE A 353 27.23 -7.89 40.92
CA ILE A 353 25.95 -7.52 41.55
C ILE A 353 24.79 -8.25 40.85
N LEU A 354 24.77 -8.31 39.55
CA LEU A 354 23.73 -9.01 38.76
C LEU A 354 23.75 -10.54 38.92
N SER A 355 24.84 -11.11 39.48
CA SER A 355 24.86 -12.52 39.89
C SER A 355 24.12 -12.78 41.22
N GLN A 356 23.82 -11.75 41.98
CA GLN A 356 23.14 -11.80 43.27
C GLN A 356 21.72 -11.29 43.21
N ILE A 357 21.44 -10.35 42.30
CA ILE A 357 20.14 -9.72 42.12
C ILE A 357 19.71 -9.88 40.65
N ASP A 358 18.49 -10.38 40.47
CA ASP A 358 17.90 -10.57 39.14
C ASP A 358 17.71 -9.24 38.43
N GLY A 359 18.48 -9.04 37.39
CA GLY A 359 18.51 -7.84 36.52
C GLY A 359 19.24 -8.11 35.22
N LYS A 360 19.04 -7.24 34.24
CA LYS A 360 19.69 -7.32 32.93
C LYS A 360 20.61 -6.14 32.74
N GLY A 361 21.89 -6.40 32.43
CA GLY A 361 22.84 -5.31 32.26
C GLY A 361 24.23 -5.78 31.88
N GLY A 362 25.14 -4.83 31.82
CA GLY A 362 26.53 -5.07 31.50
C GLY A 362 27.25 -3.76 31.20
N GLY A 363 28.51 -3.83 30.79
CA GLY A 363 29.27 -2.63 30.48
C GLY A 363 30.72 -2.90 30.15
N SER A 364 31.43 -1.81 29.96
CA SER A 364 32.88 -1.69 29.74
C SER A 364 33.60 -1.38 31.06
N PRO A 365 34.95 -1.27 31.07
CA PRO A 365 35.69 -0.78 32.24
C PRO A 365 35.19 0.58 32.73
N GLN A 366 34.80 1.48 31.83
CA GLN A 366 34.48 2.86 32.13
C GLN A 366 32.99 3.13 32.37
N GLN A 367 32.09 2.28 31.85
CA GLN A 367 30.65 2.49 31.95
C GLN A 367 29.90 1.17 32.02
N ALA A 368 28.91 1.08 32.90
CA ALA A 368 27.98 -0.04 32.98
C ALA A 368 26.56 0.46 33.24
N GLN A 369 25.58 -0.33 32.79
CA GLN A 369 24.16 -0.05 32.98
C GLN A 369 23.41 -1.35 33.32
N ALA A 370 22.39 -1.23 34.16
CA ALA A 370 21.48 -2.34 34.44
C ALA A 370 20.03 -1.87 34.47
N THR A 371 19.12 -2.78 34.15
CA THR A 371 17.66 -2.59 34.21
C THR A 371 17.10 -3.67 35.12
N PHE A 372 16.13 -3.30 35.97
CA PHE A 372 15.50 -4.16 36.95
C PHE A 372 13.97 -4.17 36.73
N ASP A 373 13.33 -5.28 37.13
CA ASP A 373 11.88 -5.44 36.98
C ASP A 373 11.07 -4.64 38.02
N SER A 374 11.74 -4.10 39.05
CA SER A 374 11.09 -3.30 40.10
C SER A 374 12.06 -2.29 40.73
N SER A 375 11.51 -1.22 41.29
CA SER A 375 12.25 -0.23 42.06
C SER A 375 12.89 -0.82 43.33
N SER A 376 12.32 -1.88 43.92
CA SER A 376 12.90 -2.56 45.05
C SER A 376 14.21 -3.26 44.68
N LYS A 377 14.25 -4.01 43.57
CA LYS A 377 15.48 -4.65 43.07
C LYS A 377 16.54 -3.60 42.64
N LEU A 378 16.11 -2.49 42.02
CA LEU A 378 17.00 -1.38 41.71
C LEU A 378 17.65 -0.84 42.98
N LYS A 379 16.88 -0.59 44.04
CA LYS A 379 17.38 -0.08 45.32
C LYS A 379 18.36 -1.04 45.97
N GLU A 380 18.05 -2.35 45.99
CA GLU A 380 18.91 -3.39 46.49
C GLU A 380 20.25 -3.46 45.75
N ALA A 381 20.21 -3.47 44.43
CA ALA A 381 21.42 -3.43 43.57
C ALA A 381 22.25 -2.18 43.77
N THR A 382 21.61 -1.03 43.96
CA THR A 382 22.27 0.24 44.24
C THR A 382 22.97 0.21 45.58
N ASN A 383 22.31 -0.30 46.62
CA ASN A 383 22.91 -0.41 47.96
C ASN A 383 24.13 -1.34 47.96
N LEU A 384 24.05 -2.50 47.26
CA LEU A 384 25.19 -3.38 47.09
C LEU A 384 26.33 -2.73 46.33
N LEU A 385 26.04 -1.93 45.30
CA LEU A 385 27.07 -1.19 44.57
C LEU A 385 27.78 -0.16 45.44
N LEU A 386 27.02 0.62 46.20
CA LEU A 386 27.55 1.64 47.09
C LEU A 386 28.39 1.03 48.19
N HIS A 387 27.93 -0.09 48.81
CA HIS A 387 28.67 -0.85 49.82
C HIS A 387 30.02 -1.39 49.26
N ASN A 388 30.01 -1.93 48.03
CA ASN A 388 31.25 -2.41 47.38
C ASN A 388 32.26 -1.33 47.10
N LEU A 389 31.81 -0.06 47.03
CA LEU A 389 32.67 1.11 46.81
C LEU A 389 32.96 1.88 48.08
N GLU A 390 32.66 1.31 49.26
CA GLU A 390 32.86 1.94 50.57
C GLU A 390 32.19 3.34 50.68
N TYR A 391 31.05 3.52 50.02
CA TYR A 391 30.27 4.75 50.06
C TYR A 391 29.28 4.72 51.23
N GLU A 392 29.46 5.57 52.21
CA GLU A 392 28.52 5.69 53.34
C GLU A 392 27.31 6.52 52.93
N ILE A 393 26.11 5.94 53.02
CA ILE A 393 24.85 6.66 52.88
C ILE A 393 24.50 7.25 54.25
N GLU A 394 24.45 8.59 54.35
CA GLU A 394 23.83 9.22 55.53
C GLU A 394 22.33 8.99 55.47
N GLU A 395 21.74 8.40 56.54
CA GLU A 395 20.30 8.12 56.70
C GLU A 395 19.44 9.40 56.77
#